data_9b5fdf5168e8288e488e59d4500ca0be
#
_entry.id   9b5fdf5168e8288e488e59d4500ca0be
#
_cell.length_a   1.000
_cell.length_b   1.000
_cell.length_c   1.000
_cell.angle_alpha   90.00
_cell.angle_beta   90.00
_cell.angle_gamma   90.00
#
_symmetry.space_group_name_H-M   'P 1'
#
loop_
_entity.id
_entity.type
_entity.pdbx_description
1 polymer ?
#
loop_
_entity_poly.entity_id
_entity_poly.type
_entity_poly.pdbx_seq_one_letter_code
_entity_poly.pdbx_strand_id
1 'polypeptide(L)'
;MENIIAVEDLNAPQLQVYWHLTENQLRNRLEPEKGIFIAQTGKVISLALQNGWEPVSALMEDGKPSEETRQVLNSLSQIPVYQAPREKLQKLTGYALTRGILCAMKRKPLPTVEALCRNANRIAVLHGVVDATNVGAILRSAAALSMDAVIVTTGSCDPLNRRAVRVSMGTVFQIPWTYADSRELLSALKAQHFKTCAMALRKDTVSIGDPILQQEEKLAIILGSEGWGLEEEILDGCDYTVKIPMAHGVDSLNVAAASAVAFYALQKPQVSFL
;
A
#
# COMPACT_ATOMS: atom_id res chain seq x y z
N MET A 1 1.64 14.33 30.14
CA MET A 1 2.16 14.66 28.79
C MET A 1 1.52 15.98 28.43
N GLU A 2 2.31 17.03 28.26
CA GLU A 2 1.83 18.42 28.05
C GLU A 2 1.18 18.66 26.69
N ASN A 3 1.31 17.70 25.75
CA ASN A 3 0.78 17.81 24.39
C ASN A 3 -0.58 17.16 24.19
N ILE A 4 -1.23 16.65 25.24
CA ILE A 4 -2.59 16.09 25.16
C ILE A 4 -3.61 17.22 25.35
N ILE A 5 -4.48 17.38 24.36
CA ILE A 5 -5.49 18.45 24.28
C ILE A 5 -6.87 17.83 24.28
N ALA A 6 -7.64 18.06 25.34
CA ALA A 6 -9.05 17.67 25.35
C ALA A 6 -9.85 18.51 24.35
N VAL A 7 -10.70 17.88 23.56
CA VAL A 7 -11.49 18.54 22.52
C VAL A 7 -12.97 18.36 22.79
N GLU A 8 -13.67 19.49 22.96
CA GLU A 8 -15.11 19.52 23.16
C GLU A 8 -15.88 19.63 21.84
N ASP A 9 -15.39 20.50 20.95
CA ASP A 9 -15.95 20.70 19.61
C ASP A 9 -15.18 19.89 18.56
N LEU A 10 -15.85 18.89 18.03
CA LEU A 10 -15.29 18.02 17.00
C LEU A 10 -15.29 18.65 15.61
N ASN A 11 -16.00 19.75 15.39
CA ASN A 11 -15.94 20.51 14.13
C ASN A 11 -14.76 21.48 14.07
N ALA A 12 -13.94 21.51 15.11
CA ALA A 12 -12.76 22.36 15.15
C ALA A 12 -11.85 22.11 13.90
N PRO A 13 -11.34 23.17 13.27
CA PRO A 13 -10.60 23.07 12.01
C PRO A 13 -9.44 22.07 12.02
N GLN A 14 -8.71 21.98 13.14
CA GLN A 14 -7.57 21.08 13.33
C GLN A 14 -7.94 19.59 13.30
N LEU A 15 -9.23 19.27 13.44
CA LEU A 15 -9.71 17.89 13.45
C LEU A 15 -10.30 17.47 12.10
N GLN A 16 -10.53 18.37 11.17
CA GLN A 16 -11.16 18.08 9.87
C GLN A 16 -10.43 17.01 9.06
N VAL A 17 -9.11 16.88 9.21
CA VAL A 17 -8.28 15.87 8.57
C VAL A 17 -8.70 14.45 8.89
N TYR A 18 -9.37 14.21 10.01
CA TYR A 18 -9.74 12.87 10.47
C TYR A 18 -11.07 12.35 9.92
N TRP A 19 -11.98 13.26 9.47
CA TRP A 19 -13.32 12.86 9.00
C TRP A 19 -13.97 13.74 7.94
N HIS A 20 -13.61 15.03 7.84
CA HIS A 20 -14.22 15.93 6.85
C HIS A 20 -13.55 15.83 5.47
N LEU A 21 -12.24 15.63 5.44
CA LEU A 21 -11.51 15.60 4.19
C LEU A 21 -11.58 14.21 3.56
N THR A 22 -11.92 14.17 2.27
CA THR A 22 -11.84 12.96 1.45
C THR A 22 -10.38 12.55 1.24
N GLU A 23 -10.15 11.30 0.85
CA GLU A 23 -8.80 10.79 0.54
C GLU A 23 -8.10 11.64 -0.55
N ASN A 24 -8.86 12.15 -1.54
CA ASN A 24 -8.31 13.03 -2.57
C ASN A 24 -7.89 14.41 -2.01
N GLN A 25 -8.65 14.96 -1.09
CA GLN A 25 -8.30 16.22 -0.42
C GLN A 25 -7.09 16.04 0.50
N LEU A 26 -7.04 14.92 1.26
CA LEU A 26 -5.88 14.58 2.08
C LEU A 26 -4.62 14.41 1.23
N ARG A 27 -4.74 13.75 0.08
CA ARG A 27 -3.61 13.56 -0.84
C ARG A 27 -3.06 14.85 -1.40
N ASN A 28 -3.91 15.87 -1.58
CA ASN A 28 -3.57 17.20 -2.09
C ASN A 28 -2.66 17.16 -3.33
N ARG A 29 -3.21 16.68 -4.46
CA ARG A 29 -2.42 16.52 -5.71
C ARG A 29 -1.88 17.82 -6.28
N LEU A 30 -2.50 18.97 -5.95
CA LEU A 30 -2.08 20.28 -6.41
C LEU A 30 -0.88 20.84 -5.64
N GLU A 31 -0.76 20.48 -4.36
CA GLU A 31 0.34 20.84 -3.46
C GLU A 31 0.81 19.60 -2.71
N PRO A 32 1.51 18.68 -3.37
CA PRO A 32 1.86 17.35 -2.81
C PRO A 32 2.66 17.43 -1.51
N GLU A 33 3.43 18.48 -1.32
CA GLU A 33 4.23 18.75 -0.11
C GLU A 33 3.35 19.06 1.13
N LYS A 34 2.09 19.46 0.91
CA LYS A 34 1.07 19.65 1.95
C LYS A 34 0.18 18.41 2.14
N GLY A 35 0.36 17.40 1.30
CA GLY A 35 -0.42 16.18 1.36
C GLY A 35 -0.18 15.40 2.65
N ILE A 36 -1.24 14.82 3.17
CA ILE A 36 -1.22 13.99 4.38
C ILE A 36 -1.95 12.67 4.14
N PHE A 37 -1.80 11.76 5.07
CA PHE A 37 -2.58 10.51 5.16
C PHE A 37 -2.86 10.16 6.61
N ILE A 38 -3.79 9.26 6.85
CA ILE A 38 -4.17 8.82 8.20
C ILE A 38 -3.67 7.40 8.47
N ALA A 39 -2.78 7.27 9.44
CA ALA A 39 -2.40 5.99 10.02
C ALA A 39 -3.31 5.67 11.21
N GLN A 40 -3.66 4.40 11.38
CA GLN A 40 -4.55 3.92 12.44
C GLN A 40 -3.90 2.79 13.20
N THR A 41 -3.98 2.80 14.52
CA THR A 41 -3.41 1.89 15.52
C THR A 41 -1.97 2.24 15.89
N GLY A 42 -1.59 1.99 17.15
CA GLY A 42 -0.23 2.27 17.63
C GLY A 42 0.83 1.51 16.84
N LYS A 43 0.58 0.25 16.48
CA LYS A 43 1.50 -0.57 15.69
C LYS A 43 1.79 0.02 14.31
N VAL A 44 0.75 0.42 13.58
CA VAL A 44 0.88 1.00 12.23
C VAL A 44 1.59 2.35 12.30
N ILE A 45 1.24 3.18 13.29
CA ILE A 45 1.89 4.47 13.52
C ILE A 45 3.37 4.28 13.87
N SER A 46 3.70 3.34 14.76
CA SER A 46 5.09 3.03 15.10
C SER A 46 5.90 2.60 13.88
N LEU A 47 5.34 1.74 13.01
CA LEU A 47 6.01 1.36 11.76
C LEU A 47 6.23 2.55 10.83
N ALA A 48 5.27 3.46 10.72
CA ALA A 48 5.44 4.66 9.91
C ALA A 48 6.58 5.53 10.46
N LEU A 49 6.60 5.79 11.78
CA LEU A 49 7.67 6.57 12.43
C LEU A 49 9.05 5.93 12.25
N GLN A 50 9.17 4.61 12.42
CA GLN A 50 10.42 3.86 12.22
C GLN A 50 10.93 3.95 10.78
N ASN A 51 10.04 4.15 9.81
CA ASN A 51 10.37 4.31 8.39
C ASN A 51 10.43 5.79 7.96
N GLY A 52 10.60 6.72 8.91
CA GLY A 52 10.87 8.12 8.64
C GLY A 52 9.67 8.92 8.13
N TRP A 53 8.44 8.49 8.41
CA TRP A 53 7.24 9.29 8.15
C TRP A 53 6.99 10.25 9.30
N GLU A 54 6.70 11.52 8.98
CA GLU A 54 6.54 12.59 9.96
C GLU A 54 5.09 12.71 10.43
N PRO A 55 4.83 12.67 11.76
CA PRO A 55 3.52 12.90 12.31
C PRO A 55 3.20 14.41 12.34
N VAL A 56 1.92 14.76 12.12
CA VAL A 56 1.40 16.14 12.16
C VAL A 56 0.55 16.35 13.41
N SER A 57 -0.35 15.43 13.67
CA SER A 57 -1.20 15.42 14.88
C SER A 57 -1.71 14.00 15.12
N ALA A 58 -2.21 13.75 16.33
CA ALA A 58 -2.87 12.52 16.65
C ALA A 58 -4.26 12.76 17.28
N LEU A 59 -5.15 11.78 17.17
CA LEU A 59 -6.47 11.80 17.77
C LEU A 59 -6.73 10.46 18.44
N MET A 60 -7.15 10.47 19.70
CA MET A 60 -7.42 9.27 20.48
C MET A 60 -8.71 9.38 21.32
N GLU A 61 -9.20 8.24 21.79
CA GLU A 61 -10.27 8.21 22.78
C GLU A 61 -9.76 8.74 24.12
N ASP A 62 -10.65 9.34 24.90
CA ASP A 62 -10.37 9.66 26.28
C ASP A 62 -10.26 8.40 27.16
N GLY A 63 -9.74 8.56 28.38
CA GLY A 63 -9.53 7.47 29.31
C GLY A 63 -8.13 6.84 29.25
N LYS A 64 -8.01 5.61 29.75
CA LYS A 64 -6.73 4.91 29.83
C LYS A 64 -6.33 4.30 28.50
N PRO A 65 -5.23 4.76 27.87
CA PRO A 65 -4.79 4.21 26.59
C PRO A 65 -4.32 2.75 26.76
N SER A 66 -4.47 1.96 25.69
CA SER A 66 -3.87 0.62 25.61
C SER A 66 -2.35 0.70 25.73
N GLU A 67 -1.70 -0.42 26.03
CA GLU A 67 -0.22 -0.45 26.12
C GLU A 67 0.42 -0.05 24.79
N GLU A 68 -0.12 -0.55 23.68
CA GLU A 68 0.32 -0.19 22.33
C GLU A 68 0.19 1.32 22.05
N THR A 69 -0.94 1.92 22.44
CA THR A 69 -1.16 3.36 22.31
C THR A 69 -0.20 4.15 23.19
N ARG A 70 0.06 3.70 24.42
CA ARG A 70 0.97 4.36 25.35
C ARG A 70 2.40 4.40 24.83
N GLN A 71 2.86 3.29 24.24
CA GLN A 71 4.21 3.23 23.65
C GLN A 71 4.38 4.23 22.53
N VAL A 72 3.40 4.35 21.63
CA VAL A 72 3.50 5.29 20.51
C VAL A 72 3.35 6.75 20.95
N LEU A 73 2.59 7.05 22.01
CA LEU A 73 2.42 8.42 22.52
C LEU A 73 3.77 9.05 22.93
N ASN A 74 4.71 8.27 23.45
CA ASN A 74 6.04 8.77 23.78
C ASN A 74 6.78 9.31 22.54
N SER A 75 6.58 8.67 21.39
CA SER A 75 7.16 9.10 20.11
C SER A 75 6.41 10.27 19.47
N LEU A 76 5.24 10.63 19.97
CA LEU A 76 4.40 11.73 19.49
C LEU A 76 4.44 12.97 20.39
N SER A 77 5.45 13.08 21.26
CA SER A 77 5.55 14.17 22.26
C SER A 77 5.69 15.58 21.66
N GLN A 78 6.12 15.68 20.41
CA GLN A 78 6.38 16.96 19.72
C GLN A 78 5.19 17.48 18.89
N ILE A 79 4.10 16.74 18.83
CA ILE A 79 2.91 17.11 18.07
C ILE A 79 1.66 17.16 18.96
N PRO A 80 0.60 17.89 18.57
CA PRO A 80 -0.65 17.89 19.32
C PRO A 80 -1.32 16.51 19.26
N VAL A 81 -1.74 16.01 20.42
CA VAL A 81 -2.52 14.79 20.59
C VAL A 81 -3.90 15.19 21.10
N TYR A 82 -4.89 15.15 20.23
CA TYR A 82 -6.28 15.47 20.55
C TYR A 82 -6.94 14.29 21.23
N GLN A 83 -7.77 14.56 22.24
CA GLN A 83 -8.49 13.55 22.99
C GLN A 83 -9.98 13.91 23.07
N ALA A 84 -10.83 12.96 22.75
CA ALA A 84 -12.28 13.15 22.79
C ALA A 84 -13.01 11.90 23.28
N PRO A 85 -14.24 12.06 23.85
CA PRO A 85 -15.07 10.94 24.30
C PRO A 85 -15.35 9.95 23.17
N ARG A 86 -15.25 8.66 23.50
CA ARG A 86 -15.51 7.54 22.58
C ARG A 86 -16.81 7.69 21.80
N GLU A 87 -17.88 8.05 22.47
CA GLU A 87 -19.21 8.20 21.86
C GLU A 87 -19.21 9.30 20.79
N LYS A 88 -18.49 10.39 21.04
CA LYS A 88 -18.34 11.48 20.07
C LYS A 88 -17.54 11.02 18.87
N LEU A 89 -16.41 10.33 19.08
CA LEU A 89 -15.56 9.82 18.00
C LEU A 89 -16.30 8.79 17.14
N GLN A 90 -17.08 7.90 17.75
CA GLN A 90 -17.85 6.89 17.02
C GLN A 90 -18.94 7.50 16.13
N LYS A 91 -19.59 8.58 16.55
CA LYS A 91 -20.57 9.31 15.73
C LYS A 91 -19.95 9.93 14.49
N LEU A 92 -18.68 10.35 14.57
CA LEU A 92 -17.98 11.01 13.46
C LEU A 92 -17.36 10.02 12.48
N THR A 93 -16.72 8.99 12.98
CA THR A 93 -16.03 8.01 12.13
C THR A 93 -16.98 6.97 11.54
N GLY A 94 -18.22 6.89 12.06
CA GLY A 94 -19.20 5.87 11.69
C GLY A 94 -18.88 4.47 12.23
N TYR A 95 -17.77 4.32 12.97
CA TYR A 95 -17.38 3.07 13.63
C TYR A 95 -16.59 3.36 14.92
N ALA A 96 -16.60 2.40 15.83
CA ALA A 96 -15.79 2.50 17.05
C ALA A 96 -14.28 2.49 16.65
N LEU A 97 -13.50 3.41 17.21
CA LEU A 97 -12.04 3.38 17.10
C LEU A 97 -11.51 2.20 17.93
N THR A 98 -11.77 0.97 17.46
CA THR A 98 -11.51 -0.28 18.20
C THR A 98 -10.05 -0.47 18.65
N ARG A 99 -9.15 0.43 18.24
CA ARG A 99 -7.73 0.40 18.60
C ARG A 99 -7.15 1.78 18.96
N GLY A 100 -8.00 2.69 19.37
CA GLY A 100 -7.69 3.81 20.24
C GLY A 100 -7.01 5.05 19.66
N ILE A 101 -6.25 5.01 18.55
CA ILE A 101 -5.50 6.17 18.06
C ILE A 101 -5.45 6.25 16.53
N LEU A 102 -5.61 7.49 16.04
CA LEU A 102 -5.36 7.91 14.66
C LEU A 102 -4.19 8.90 14.64
N CYS A 103 -3.39 8.89 13.59
CA CYS A 103 -2.33 9.87 13.39
C CYS A 103 -2.39 10.40 11.97
N ALA A 104 -2.48 11.72 11.83
CA ALA A 104 -2.26 12.41 10.57
C ALA A 104 -0.76 12.54 10.34
N MET A 105 -0.29 12.12 9.18
CA MET A 105 1.13 12.08 8.84
C MET A 105 1.36 12.75 7.50
N LYS A 106 2.50 13.42 7.34
CA LYS A 106 2.89 14.03 6.08
C LYS A 106 3.21 12.99 5.02
N ARG A 107 2.82 13.26 3.80
CA ARG A 107 3.34 12.54 2.63
C ARG A 107 4.77 12.98 2.36
N LYS A 108 5.59 12.07 1.90
CA LYS A 108 6.97 12.36 1.49
C LYS A 108 7.12 12.14 -0.02
N PRO A 109 8.11 12.78 -0.66
CA PRO A 109 8.47 12.49 -2.04
C PRO A 109 8.75 11.01 -2.25
N LEU A 110 8.25 10.46 -3.34
CA LEU A 110 8.50 9.08 -3.73
C LEU A 110 9.70 9.01 -4.67
N PRO A 111 10.42 7.87 -4.72
CA PRO A 111 11.50 7.68 -5.67
C PRO A 111 10.98 7.70 -7.11
N THR A 112 11.84 8.01 -8.08
CA THR A 112 11.52 7.77 -9.49
C THR A 112 11.49 6.27 -9.79
N VAL A 113 10.87 5.88 -10.91
CA VAL A 113 10.84 4.47 -11.35
C VAL A 113 12.26 3.94 -11.51
N GLU A 114 13.16 4.71 -12.09
CA GLU A 114 14.57 4.33 -12.29
C GLU A 114 15.29 4.10 -10.96
N ALA A 115 15.08 5.01 -9.99
CA ALA A 115 15.69 4.88 -8.66
C ALA A 115 15.16 3.64 -7.92
N LEU A 116 13.85 3.37 -8.04
CA LEU A 116 13.20 2.20 -7.46
C LEU A 116 13.72 0.89 -8.07
N CYS A 117 13.90 0.85 -9.39
CA CYS A 117 14.28 -0.34 -10.15
C CYS A 117 15.77 -0.68 -10.08
N ARG A 118 16.64 0.26 -9.68
CA ARG A 118 18.10 0.14 -9.79
C ARG A 118 18.65 -1.14 -9.18
N ASN A 119 18.24 -1.47 -7.97
CA ASN A 119 18.71 -2.64 -7.22
C ASN A 119 17.62 -3.70 -7.05
N ALA A 120 16.50 -3.55 -7.73
CA ALA A 120 15.39 -4.48 -7.65
C ALA A 120 15.51 -5.58 -8.70
N ASN A 121 15.11 -6.79 -8.33
CA ASN A 121 15.06 -7.96 -9.21
C ASN A 121 13.63 -8.50 -9.34
N ARG A 122 12.80 -8.30 -8.32
CA ARG A 122 11.38 -8.72 -8.30
C ARG A 122 10.50 -7.55 -7.94
N ILE A 123 9.70 -7.09 -8.89
CA ILE A 123 8.82 -5.93 -8.72
C ILE A 123 7.38 -6.37 -8.92
N ALA A 124 6.50 -5.94 -8.02
CA ALA A 124 5.06 -6.02 -8.24
C ALA A 124 4.55 -4.74 -8.91
N VAL A 125 3.67 -4.88 -9.88
CA VAL A 125 3.01 -3.75 -10.54
C VAL A 125 1.50 -3.88 -10.36
N LEU A 126 0.88 -2.85 -9.79
CA LEU A 126 -0.56 -2.74 -9.62
C LEU A 126 -1.11 -1.86 -10.75
N HIS A 127 -1.74 -2.47 -11.75
CA HIS A 127 -2.28 -1.78 -12.92
C HIS A 127 -3.80 -1.70 -12.85
N GLY A 128 -4.33 -0.52 -12.56
CA GLY A 128 -5.78 -0.30 -12.46
C GLY A 128 -6.45 -0.99 -11.26
N VAL A 129 -5.71 -1.37 -10.22
CA VAL A 129 -6.28 -1.97 -9.00
C VAL A 129 -6.91 -0.87 -8.15
N VAL A 130 -8.24 -0.76 -8.17
CA VAL A 130 -8.97 0.37 -7.58
C VAL A 130 -9.46 0.14 -6.14
N ASP A 131 -9.62 -1.12 -5.72
CA ASP A 131 -10.07 -1.41 -4.35
C ASP A 131 -8.93 -1.26 -3.35
N ALA A 132 -9.12 -0.38 -2.36
CA ALA A 132 -8.14 -0.11 -1.32
C ALA A 132 -7.80 -1.33 -0.45
N THR A 133 -8.73 -2.28 -0.32
CA THR A 133 -8.49 -3.53 0.43
C THR A 133 -7.51 -4.41 -0.33
N ASN A 134 -7.70 -4.55 -1.64
CA ASN A 134 -6.80 -5.32 -2.48
C ASN A 134 -5.42 -4.68 -2.55
N VAL A 135 -5.32 -3.36 -2.75
CA VAL A 135 -4.03 -2.64 -2.71
C VAL A 135 -3.30 -2.88 -1.40
N GLY A 136 -3.99 -2.73 -0.26
CA GLY A 136 -3.38 -2.99 1.06
C GLY A 136 -2.93 -4.44 1.25
N ALA A 137 -3.72 -5.42 0.80
CA ALA A 137 -3.38 -6.84 0.89
C ALA A 137 -2.22 -7.22 -0.04
N ILE A 138 -2.16 -6.66 -1.26
CA ILE A 138 -1.05 -6.86 -2.20
C ILE A 138 0.25 -6.31 -1.62
N LEU A 139 0.24 -5.07 -1.09
CA LEU A 139 1.42 -4.47 -0.44
C LEU A 139 1.92 -5.33 0.73
N ARG A 140 0.99 -5.89 1.51
CA ARG A 140 1.36 -6.79 2.61
C ARG A 140 2.00 -8.09 2.10
N SER A 141 1.43 -8.69 1.07
CA SER A 141 1.98 -9.90 0.44
C SER A 141 3.33 -9.63 -0.22
N ALA A 142 3.48 -8.49 -0.90
CA ALA A 142 4.72 -8.09 -1.53
C ALA A 142 5.86 -7.94 -0.51
N ALA A 143 5.60 -7.26 0.61
CA ALA A 143 6.58 -7.12 1.69
C ALA A 143 6.91 -8.46 2.35
N ALA A 144 5.91 -9.33 2.57
CA ALA A 144 6.10 -10.62 3.24
C ALA A 144 6.81 -11.67 2.35
N LEU A 145 6.66 -11.56 1.02
CA LEU A 145 7.15 -12.54 0.05
C LEU A 145 8.31 -11.99 -0.78
N SER A 146 9.09 -11.08 -0.18
CA SER A 146 10.38 -10.64 -0.70
C SER A 146 10.32 -10.00 -2.10
N MET A 147 9.24 -9.28 -2.42
CA MET A 147 9.28 -8.33 -3.53
C MET A 147 10.14 -7.14 -3.14
N ASP A 148 11.03 -6.72 -4.03
CA ASP A 148 11.97 -5.63 -3.77
C ASP A 148 11.27 -4.27 -3.80
N ALA A 149 10.23 -4.13 -4.63
CA ALA A 149 9.50 -2.87 -4.80
C ALA A 149 8.10 -3.07 -5.37
N VAL A 150 7.28 -2.02 -5.28
CA VAL A 150 5.94 -1.98 -5.88
C VAL A 150 5.80 -0.73 -6.75
N ILE A 151 5.32 -0.89 -7.98
CA ILE A 151 4.91 0.21 -8.86
C ILE A 151 3.39 0.23 -8.92
N VAL A 152 2.81 1.41 -8.77
CA VAL A 152 1.35 1.61 -8.78
C VAL A 152 1.01 2.53 -9.94
N THR A 153 0.19 2.10 -10.90
CA THR A 153 -0.22 2.98 -11.98
C THR A 153 -1.19 4.05 -11.50
N THR A 154 -1.21 5.19 -12.20
CA THR A 154 -2.01 6.36 -11.82
C THR A 154 -3.51 6.10 -11.74
N GLY A 155 -4.02 5.06 -12.38
CA GLY A 155 -5.42 4.61 -12.30
C GLY A 155 -5.75 3.73 -11.08
N SER A 156 -4.75 3.30 -10.32
CA SER A 156 -4.95 2.47 -9.13
C SER A 156 -5.26 3.29 -7.87
N CYS A 157 -5.82 2.63 -6.85
CA CYS A 157 -6.01 3.24 -5.55
C CYS A 157 -4.66 3.61 -4.91
N ASP A 158 -4.65 4.72 -4.21
CA ASP A 158 -3.50 5.24 -3.48
C ASP A 158 -3.07 4.25 -2.37
N PRO A 159 -1.80 3.80 -2.32
CA PRO A 159 -1.26 3.01 -1.21
C PRO A 159 -1.42 3.64 0.17
N LEU A 160 -1.43 4.97 0.26
CA LEU A 160 -1.65 5.71 1.50
C LEU A 160 -3.13 6.03 1.76
N ASN A 161 -4.07 5.48 0.97
CA ASN A 161 -5.48 5.47 1.34
C ASN A 161 -5.64 4.82 2.72
N ARG A 162 -6.44 5.44 3.59
CA ARG A 162 -6.63 5.01 4.99
C ARG A 162 -6.95 3.52 5.13
N ARG A 163 -7.79 2.97 4.22
CA ARG A 163 -8.15 1.56 4.22
C ARG A 163 -6.98 0.68 3.78
N ALA A 164 -6.23 1.08 2.75
CA ALA A 164 -5.05 0.36 2.28
C ALA A 164 -3.95 0.31 3.37
N VAL A 165 -3.65 1.44 4.01
CA VAL A 165 -2.71 1.51 5.15
C VAL A 165 -3.12 0.55 6.27
N ARG A 166 -4.42 0.51 6.61
CA ARG A 166 -4.94 -0.37 7.65
C ARG A 166 -4.83 -1.85 7.27
N VAL A 167 -5.22 -2.21 6.04
CA VAL A 167 -5.20 -3.60 5.55
C VAL A 167 -3.77 -4.11 5.39
N SER A 168 -2.86 -3.26 4.94
CA SER A 168 -1.43 -3.60 4.85
C SER A 168 -0.78 -3.85 6.22
N MET A 169 -1.45 -3.49 7.33
CA MET A 169 -0.87 -3.54 8.68
C MET A 169 0.42 -2.73 8.81
N GLY A 170 0.58 -1.68 7.98
CA GLY A 170 1.75 -0.81 7.96
C GLY A 170 2.90 -1.27 7.06
N THR A 171 2.79 -2.42 6.37
CA THR A 171 3.86 -2.86 5.44
C THR A 171 4.03 -1.93 4.25
N VAL A 172 3.04 -1.10 3.92
CA VAL A 172 3.17 0.01 2.95
C VAL A 172 4.32 0.97 3.27
N PHE A 173 4.76 1.04 4.51
CA PHE A 173 5.89 1.85 4.96
C PHE A 173 7.23 1.11 4.87
N GLN A 174 7.22 -0.20 4.76
CA GLN A 174 8.41 -1.07 4.78
C GLN A 174 8.90 -1.41 3.39
N ILE A 175 7.99 -1.58 2.41
CA ILE A 175 8.35 -1.86 1.02
C ILE A 175 8.44 -0.56 0.22
N PRO A 176 9.53 -0.34 -0.55
CA PRO A 176 9.62 0.81 -1.46
C PRO A 176 8.54 0.76 -2.53
N TRP A 177 7.91 1.89 -2.83
CA TRP A 177 6.94 1.98 -3.90
C TRP A 177 6.90 3.36 -4.54
N THR A 178 6.39 3.43 -5.79
CA THR A 178 6.21 4.68 -6.52
C THR A 178 5.03 4.60 -7.48
N TYR A 179 4.67 5.75 -8.09
CA TYR A 179 3.71 5.78 -9.19
C TYR A 179 4.40 5.75 -10.54
N ALA A 180 3.69 5.18 -11.54
CA ALA A 180 4.04 5.29 -12.95
C ALA A 180 2.79 5.65 -13.78
N ASP A 181 3.00 6.37 -14.88
CA ASP A 181 1.97 6.51 -15.90
C ASP A 181 1.78 5.14 -16.59
N SER A 182 0.52 4.76 -16.79
CA SER A 182 0.18 3.46 -17.41
C SER A 182 0.77 3.30 -18.81
N ARG A 183 0.85 4.39 -19.59
CA ARG A 183 1.37 4.39 -20.96
C ARG A 183 2.90 4.25 -21.03
N GLU A 184 3.59 4.71 -20.01
CA GLU A 184 5.05 4.68 -19.94
C GLU A 184 5.59 3.46 -19.18
N LEU A 185 4.72 2.72 -18.51
CA LEU A 185 5.06 1.62 -17.62
C LEU A 185 6.00 0.58 -18.28
N LEU A 186 5.58 0.01 -19.40
CA LEU A 186 6.33 -1.06 -20.05
C LEU A 186 7.69 -0.57 -20.60
N SER A 187 7.72 0.63 -21.16
CA SER A 187 8.98 1.23 -21.65
C SER A 187 9.94 1.53 -20.50
N ALA A 188 9.44 2.03 -19.37
CA ALA A 188 10.23 2.28 -18.18
C ALA A 188 10.82 0.99 -17.59
N LEU A 189 10.02 -0.08 -17.49
CA LEU A 189 10.49 -1.38 -17.01
C LEU A 189 11.52 -2.00 -17.93
N LYS A 190 11.30 -1.94 -19.26
CA LYS A 190 12.22 -2.43 -20.29
C LYS A 190 13.57 -1.69 -20.25
N ALA A 191 13.55 -0.36 -20.06
CA ALA A 191 14.74 0.45 -19.90
C ALA A 191 15.58 0.06 -18.67
N GLN A 192 14.95 -0.54 -17.66
CA GLN A 192 15.59 -1.08 -16.45
C GLN A 192 15.88 -2.58 -16.52
N HIS A 193 15.79 -3.16 -17.74
CA HIS A 193 16.08 -4.57 -18.06
C HIS A 193 15.15 -5.57 -17.36
N PHE A 194 13.94 -5.18 -16.97
CA PHE A 194 12.95 -6.12 -16.48
C PHE A 194 12.27 -6.87 -17.61
N LYS A 195 12.13 -8.17 -17.44
CA LYS A 195 11.12 -8.97 -18.13
C LYS A 195 9.79 -8.75 -17.48
N THR A 196 8.75 -8.63 -18.27
CA THR A 196 7.39 -8.31 -17.82
C THR A 196 6.48 -9.53 -17.88
N CYS A 197 5.78 -9.80 -16.79
CA CYS A 197 4.94 -10.96 -16.59
C CYS A 197 3.51 -10.48 -16.27
N ALA A 198 2.61 -10.52 -17.24
CA ALA A 198 1.21 -10.16 -17.08
C ALA A 198 0.42 -11.34 -16.48
N MET A 199 -0.19 -11.15 -15.30
CA MET A 199 -1.05 -12.15 -14.69
C MET A 199 -2.43 -12.13 -15.36
N ALA A 200 -2.65 -12.99 -16.33
CA ALA A 200 -3.87 -13.05 -17.12
C ALA A 200 -4.09 -14.42 -17.78
N LEU A 201 -5.32 -14.66 -18.24
CA LEU A 201 -5.69 -15.86 -18.99
C LEU A 201 -5.75 -15.54 -20.48
N ARG A 202 -4.80 -16.11 -21.26
CA ARG A 202 -4.82 -16.08 -22.73
C ARG A 202 -4.51 -17.49 -23.27
N LYS A 203 -4.61 -17.67 -24.59
CA LYS A 203 -4.37 -18.97 -25.23
C LYS A 203 -2.91 -19.41 -25.14
N ASP A 204 -1.99 -18.47 -25.15
CA ASP A 204 -0.53 -18.63 -25.16
C ASP A 204 0.13 -18.36 -23.79
N THR A 205 -0.59 -18.62 -22.72
CA THR A 205 -0.09 -18.36 -21.37
C THR A 205 0.91 -19.43 -20.89
N VAL A 206 1.97 -18.95 -20.24
CA VAL A 206 2.92 -19.76 -19.49
C VAL A 206 2.32 -20.12 -18.12
N SER A 207 2.58 -21.33 -17.64
CA SER A 207 2.21 -21.68 -16.25
C SER A 207 3.10 -20.94 -15.27
N ILE A 208 2.53 -20.51 -14.14
CA ILE A 208 3.32 -19.84 -13.08
C ILE A 208 4.45 -20.70 -12.53
N GLY A 209 4.35 -22.03 -12.65
CA GLY A 209 5.40 -22.97 -12.24
C GLY A 209 6.47 -23.22 -13.32
N ASP A 210 6.40 -22.55 -14.46
CA ASP A 210 7.39 -22.75 -15.53
C ASP A 210 8.77 -22.24 -15.10
N PRO A 211 9.84 -23.06 -15.23
CA PRO A 211 11.19 -22.69 -14.82
C PRO A 211 11.72 -21.43 -15.54
N ILE A 212 11.25 -21.11 -16.74
CA ILE A 212 11.69 -19.93 -17.50
C ILE A 212 11.50 -18.63 -16.69
N LEU A 213 10.40 -18.53 -15.94
CA LEU A 213 10.09 -17.34 -15.13
C LEU A 213 11.05 -17.19 -13.94
N GLN A 214 11.48 -18.29 -13.35
CA GLN A 214 12.42 -18.27 -12.23
C GLN A 214 13.85 -17.97 -12.65
N GLN A 215 14.22 -18.31 -13.90
CA GLN A 215 15.54 -18.05 -14.47
C GLN A 215 15.74 -16.57 -14.81
N GLU A 216 14.66 -15.79 -15.00
CA GLU A 216 14.78 -14.37 -15.28
C GLU A 216 15.49 -13.64 -14.13
N GLU A 217 16.52 -12.88 -14.45
CA GLU A 217 17.26 -12.10 -13.46
C GLU A 217 16.38 -11.02 -12.84
N LYS A 218 15.68 -10.26 -13.69
CA LYS A 218 14.76 -9.21 -13.30
C LYS A 218 13.36 -9.48 -13.85
N LEU A 219 12.36 -9.56 -12.97
CA LEU A 219 10.98 -9.86 -13.34
C LEU A 219 10.01 -8.87 -12.69
N ALA A 220 9.17 -8.23 -13.50
CA ALA A 220 8.07 -7.39 -13.06
C ALA A 220 6.74 -8.14 -13.23
N ILE A 221 6.03 -8.35 -12.12
CA ILE A 221 4.76 -9.10 -12.06
C ILE A 221 3.62 -8.09 -12.12
N ILE A 222 2.89 -8.05 -13.22
CA ILE A 222 1.81 -7.09 -13.48
C ILE A 222 0.47 -7.70 -13.14
N LEU A 223 -0.22 -7.06 -12.19
CA LEU A 223 -1.54 -7.44 -11.68
C LEU A 223 -2.57 -6.45 -12.19
N GLY A 224 -3.63 -6.94 -12.82
CA GLY A 224 -4.72 -6.13 -13.37
C GLY A 224 -5.86 -5.88 -12.40
N SER A 225 -6.84 -5.08 -12.85
CA SER A 225 -8.06 -4.80 -12.10
C SER A 225 -8.96 -6.04 -11.97
N GLU A 226 -9.84 -6.05 -10.94
CA GLU A 226 -10.71 -7.18 -10.63
C GLU A 226 -11.85 -7.37 -11.68
N GLY A 227 -12.27 -6.30 -12.33
CA GLY A 227 -13.40 -6.34 -13.25
C GLY A 227 -12.99 -6.57 -14.71
N TRP A 228 -11.95 -5.88 -15.15
CA TRP A 228 -11.54 -5.83 -16.55
C TRP A 228 -10.20 -6.52 -16.83
N GLY A 229 -9.48 -6.94 -15.78
CA GLY A 229 -8.16 -7.51 -15.93
C GLY A 229 -7.11 -6.48 -16.38
N LEU A 230 -6.24 -6.91 -17.27
CA LEU A 230 -5.25 -6.06 -17.97
C LEU A 230 -5.74 -5.74 -19.37
N GLU A 231 -5.49 -4.52 -19.82
CA GLU A 231 -5.80 -4.05 -21.17
C GLU A 231 -4.97 -4.81 -22.22
N GLU A 232 -5.52 -5.02 -23.41
CA GLU A 232 -4.83 -5.75 -24.48
C GLU A 232 -3.47 -5.16 -24.83
N GLU A 233 -3.34 -3.82 -24.82
CA GLU A 233 -2.07 -3.13 -25.06
C GLU A 233 -0.98 -3.53 -24.05
N ILE A 234 -1.33 -3.69 -22.79
CA ILE A 234 -0.40 -4.17 -21.74
C ILE A 234 -0.08 -5.65 -21.97
N LEU A 235 -1.08 -6.47 -22.27
CA LEU A 235 -0.90 -7.90 -22.51
C LEU A 235 0.02 -8.17 -23.70
N ASP A 236 -0.18 -7.46 -24.82
CA ASP A 236 0.61 -7.61 -26.05
C ASP A 236 2.03 -7.04 -25.91
N GLY A 237 2.22 -6.06 -25.02
CA GLY A 237 3.51 -5.46 -24.75
C GLY A 237 4.37 -6.19 -23.72
N CYS A 238 3.82 -7.18 -23.00
CA CYS A 238 4.54 -7.98 -22.00
C CYS A 238 5.36 -9.10 -22.65
N ASP A 239 6.49 -9.47 -22.00
CA ASP A 239 7.33 -10.61 -22.41
C ASP A 239 6.63 -11.95 -22.17
N TYR A 240 5.83 -12.04 -21.10
CA TYR A 240 5.09 -13.25 -20.72
C TYR A 240 3.68 -12.92 -20.29
N THR A 241 2.72 -13.75 -20.72
CA THR A 241 1.40 -13.86 -20.10
C THR A 241 1.40 -15.12 -19.23
N VAL A 242 1.06 -14.98 -17.95
CA VAL A 242 1.21 -16.03 -16.95
C VAL A 242 -0.11 -16.35 -16.27
N LYS A 243 -0.42 -17.66 -16.17
CA LYS A 243 -1.62 -18.15 -15.47
C LYS A 243 -1.27 -18.98 -14.25
N ILE A 244 -2.12 -18.85 -13.24
CA ILE A 244 -2.20 -19.80 -12.12
C ILE A 244 -3.15 -20.91 -12.58
N PRO A 245 -2.70 -22.20 -12.64
CA PRO A 245 -3.59 -23.31 -12.98
C PRO A 245 -4.74 -23.40 -11.97
N MET A 246 -5.96 -23.42 -12.46
CA MET A 246 -7.18 -23.53 -11.66
C MET A 246 -7.85 -24.89 -11.83
N ALA A 247 -8.63 -25.30 -10.83
CA ALA A 247 -9.45 -26.51 -10.83
C ALA A 247 -10.94 -26.15 -10.91
N HIS A 248 -11.77 -27.14 -11.19
CA HIS A 248 -13.24 -27.03 -11.16
C HIS A 248 -13.88 -25.96 -12.04
N GLY A 249 -13.18 -25.53 -13.10
CA GLY A 249 -13.72 -24.47 -14.00
C GLY A 249 -13.73 -23.07 -13.40
N VAL A 250 -12.96 -22.84 -12.32
CA VAL A 250 -12.77 -21.49 -11.78
C VAL A 250 -11.84 -20.72 -12.71
N ASP A 251 -12.24 -19.53 -13.14
CA ASP A 251 -11.48 -18.73 -14.10
C ASP A 251 -10.37 -17.90 -13.44
N SER A 252 -10.63 -17.37 -12.24
CA SER A 252 -9.69 -16.45 -11.60
C SER A 252 -9.79 -16.48 -10.07
N LEU A 253 -8.76 -15.98 -9.41
CA LEU A 253 -8.74 -15.62 -7.99
C LEU A 253 -8.94 -14.11 -7.82
N ASN A 254 -9.39 -13.69 -6.65
CA ASN A 254 -9.27 -12.29 -6.24
C ASN A 254 -7.82 -11.83 -6.43
N VAL A 255 -7.60 -10.60 -6.90
CA VAL A 255 -6.27 -10.08 -7.28
C VAL A 255 -5.27 -10.13 -6.12
N ALA A 256 -5.70 -9.91 -4.88
CA ALA A 256 -4.82 -10.01 -3.71
C ALA A 256 -4.42 -11.47 -3.42
N ALA A 257 -5.32 -12.44 -3.64
CA ALA A 257 -4.98 -13.86 -3.52
C ALA A 257 -4.04 -14.29 -4.65
N ALA A 258 -4.34 -13.90 -5.90
CA ALA A 258 -3.49 -14.14 -7.05
C ALA A 258 -2.08 -13.57 -6.87
N SER A 259 -1.97 -12.36 -6.31
CA SER A 259 -0.68 -11.72 -6.02
C SER A 259 0.15 -12.54 -5.02
N ALA A 260 -0.46 -13.03 -3.95
CA ALA A 260 0.28 -13.83 -2.95
C ALA A 260 0.83 -15.12 -3.55
N VAL A 261 0.03 -15.81 -4.39
CA VAL A 261 0.48 -17.01 -5.12
C VAL A 261 1.62 -16.67 -6.09
N ALA A 262 1.47 -15.57 -6.87
CA ALA A 262 2.47 -15.14 -7.83
C ALA A 262 3.79 -14.76 -7.14
N PHE A 263 3.74 -13.98 -6.07
CA PHE A 263 4.94 -13.58 -5.35
C PHE A 263 5.67 -14.76 -4.72
N TYR A 264 4.93 -15.70 -4.12
CA TYR A 264 5.52 -16.92 -3.57
C TYR A 264 6.18 -17.79 -4.65
N ALA A 265 5.52 -17.99 -5.79
CA ALA A 265 6.04 -18.82 -6.86
C ALA A 265 7.22 -18.21 -7.63
N LEU A 266 7.25 -16.86 -7.74
CA LEU A 266 8.20 -16.13 -8.58
C LEU A 266 9.26 -15.35 -7.78
N GLN A 267 9.26 -15.44 -6.44
CA GLN A 267 10.34 -14.87 -5.62
C GLN A 267 11.68 -15.51 -5.98
N LYS A 268 12.77 -14.76 -5.84
CA LYS A 268 14.09 -15.40 -5.90
C LYS A 268 14.26 -16.37 -4.75
N PRO A 269 14.89 -17.53 -4.97
CA PRO A 269 15.24 -18.43 -3.89
C PRO A 269 16.00 -17.64 -2.81
N GLN A 270 15.46 -17.60 -1.62
CA GLN A 270 16.20 -17.04 -0.49
C GLN A 270 17.40 -17.95 -0.26
N VAL A 271 18.60 -17.41 -0.35
CA VAL A 271 19.79 -18.10 0.14
C VAL A 271 19.55 -18.27 1.63
N SER A 272 19.17 -19.48 2.04
CA SER A 272 18.97 -19.79 3.46
C SER A 272 20.31 -19.62 4.16
N PHE A 273 20.47 -18.54 4.89
CA PHE A 273 21.46 -18.48 5.96
C PHE A 273 20.90 -19.34 7.10
N LEU A 274 21.15 -20.67 7.04
CA LEU A 274 21.10 -21.55 8.20
C LEU A 274 22.36 -21.35 9.02
#